data_0c0978f446c52723ee5ba307664294d7
#
_entry.id   0c0978f446c52723ee5ba307664294d7
#
_cell.length_a   1.000
_cell.length_b   1.000
_cell.length_c   1.000
_cell.angle_alpha   90.00
_cell.angle_beta   90.00
_cell.angle_gamma   90.00
#
_symmetry.space_group_name_H-M   'P 1'
#
loop_
_entity.id
_entity.type
_entity.pdbx_description
1 polymer ?
#
loop_
_entity_poly.entity_id
_entity_poly.type
_entity_poly.pdbx_seq_one_letter_code
_entity_poly.pdbx_strand_id
1 'polypeptide(L)'
;MEPNKFIFQKENGEQVECETVFSFYVKEADRNYILFTDNTYDENNNLKIYVYYNSSDDETLLPVEDEEEFNMINRIFEQYKGEE
;
A
#
# COMPACT_ATOMS: atom_id res chain seq x y z
N MET A 1 -12.07 -5.76 -16.75
CA MET A 1 -11.65 -5.41 -15.37
C MET A 1 -10.15 -5.36 -15.28
N GLU A 2 -9.63 -4.31 -14.71
CA GLU A 2 -8.18 -4.17 -14.56
C GLU A 2 -7.69 -4.99 -13.38
N PRO A 3 -6.64 -5.78 -13.55
CA PRO A 3 -6.21 -6.70 -12.50
C PRO A 3 -5.66 -6.03 -11.25
N ASN A 4 -5.32 -4.74 -11.32
CA ASN A 4 -4.75 -4.03 -10.19
C ASN A 4 -5.78 -3.33 -9.32
N LYS A 5 -7.04 -3.38 -9.72
CA LYS A 5 -8.10 -2.68 -8.98
C LYS A 5 -8.81 -3.61 -8.01
N PHE A 6 -9.20 -3.07 -6.87
CA PHE A 6 -9.92 -3.83 -5.85
C PHE A 6 -10.75 -2.87 -4.99
N ILE A 7 -11.68 -3.45 -4.24
CA ILE A 7 -12.51 -2.67 -3.32
C ILE A 7 -11.93 -2.78 -1.93
N PHE A 8 -11.61 -1.64 -1.35
CA PHE A 8 -11.08 -1.58 0.01
C PHE A 8 -12.17 -1.08 0.96
N GLN A 9 -12.42 -1.81 2.03
CA GLN A 9 -13.42 -1.41 3.02
C GLN A 9 -12.72 -0.69 4.18
N LYS A 10 -13.13 0.56 4.39
CA LYS A 10 -12.60 1.36 5.49
C LYS A 10 -13.21 0.92 6.82
N GLU A 11 -12.59 1.35 7.92
CA GLU A 11 -13.06 1.00 9.25
C GLU A 11 -14.49 1.47 9.51
N ASN A 12 -14.91 2.55 8.87
CA ASN A 12 -16.27 3.07 9.04
C ASN A 12 -17.29 2.35 8.15
N GLY A 13 -16.85 1.32 7.43
CA GLY A 13 -17.74 0.54 6.57
C GLY A 13 -17.85 1.04 5.15
N GLU A 14 -17.24 2.17 4.85
CA GLU A 14 -17.28 2.73 3.50
C GLU A 14 -16.39 1.92 2.56
N GLN A 15 -16.90 1.64 1.37
CA GLN A 15 -16.15 0.91 0.35
C GLN A 15 -15.59 1.87 -0.67
N VAL A 16 -14.32 1.70 -1.00
CA VAL A 16 -13.61 2.57 -1.93
C VAL A 16 -12.90 1.72 -2.96
N GLU A 17 -13.03 2.10 -4.24
CA GLU A 17 -12.30 1.43 -5.29
C GLU A 17 -10.87 1.93 -5.29
N CYS A 18 -9.92 1.00 -5.17
CA CYS A 18 -8.51 1.33 -5.08
C CYS A 18 -7.74 0.61 -6.17
N GLU A 19 -6.57 1.13 -6.45
CA GLU A 19 -5.67 0.56 -7.46
C GLU A 19 -4.31 0.31 -6.83
N THR A 20 -3.79 -0.90 -7.02
CA THR A 20 -2.47 -1.25 -6.51
C THR A 20 -1.39 -0.51 -7.30
N VAL A 21 -0.53 0.20 -6.60
CA VAL A 21 0.58 0.93 -7.19
C VAL A 21 1.83 0.06 -7.20
N PHE A 22 2.07 -0.63 -6.09
CA PHE A 22 3.29 -1.40 -5.93
C PHE A 22 3.10 -2.37 -4.77
N SER A 23 3.70 -3.55 -4.87
CA SER A 23 3.67 -4.51 -3.76
C SER A 23 4.97 -5.30 -3.75
N PHE A 24 5.36 -5.72 -2.55
CA PHE A 24 6.57 -6.53 -2.40
C PHE A 24 6.50 -7.32 -1.11
N TYR A 25 7.28 -8.39 -1.03
CA TYR A 25 7.30 -9.29 0.12
C TYR A 25 8.66 -9.22 0.81
N VAL A 26 8.64 -9.08 2.13
CA VAL A 26 9.86 -9.06 2.94
C VAL A 26 9.93 -10.37 3.71
N LYS A 27 10.81 -11.23 3.31
CA LYS A 27 10.91 -12.58 3.86
C LYS A 27 11.28 -12.58 5.35
N GLU A 28 12.17 -11.71 5.76
CA GLU A 28 12.63 -11.64 7.14
C GLU A 28 11.51 -11.30 8.11
N ALA A 29 10.57 -10.48 7.67
CA ALA A 29 9.46 -10.07 8.51
C ALA A 29 8.19 -10.88 8.25
N ASP A 30 8.20 -11.71 7.22
CA ASP A 30 7.01 -12.44 6.75
C ASP A 30 5.85 -11.48 6.54
N ARG A 31 6.13 -10.40 5.81
CA ARG A 31 5.12 -9.37 5.52
C ARG A 31 5.11 -9.05 4.05
N ASN A 32 3.90 -9.02 3.51
CA ASN A 32 3.67 -8.60 2.14
C ASN A 32 3.12 -7.18 2.20
N TYR A 33 3.90 -6.22 1.71
CA TYR A 33 3.50 -4.82 1.75
C TYR A 33 2.82 -4.44 0.45
N ILE A 34 1.72 -3.72 0.57
CA ILE A 34 0.92 -3.32 -0.57
C ILE A 34 0.72 -1.81 -0.52
N LEU A 35 1.12 -1.13 -1.58
CA LEU A 35 0.90 0.29 -1.74
C LEU A 35 -0.21 0.48 -2.76
N PHE A 36 -1.26 1.21 -2.37
CA PHE A 36 -2.40 1.41 -3.26
C PHE A 36 -2.95 2.82 -3.10
N THR A 37 -3.76 3.23 -4.04
CA THR A 37 -4.33 4.57 -4.06
C THR A 37 -5.81 4.51 -4.40
N ASP A 38 -6.58 5.46 -3.86
CA ASP A 38 -7.97 5.65 -4.24
C ASP A 38 -8.14 6.74 -5.30
N ASN A 39 -7.02 7.17 -5.89
CA ASN A 39 -6.99 8.18 -6.95
C ASN A 39 -7.44 9.56 -6.47
N THR A 40 -7.26 9.85 -5.19
CA THR A 40 -7.47 11.18 -4.65
C THR A 40 -6.13 11.85 -4.37
N TYR A 41 -6.18 13.17 -4.21
CA TYR A 41 -4.98 13.97 -4.03
C TYR A 41 -5.05 14.74 -2.72
N ASP A 42 -3.88 15.02 -2.14
CA ASP A 42 -3.81 15.79 -0.90
C ASP A 42 -3.75 17.29 -1.20
N GLU A 43 -3.56 18.09 -0.15
CA GLU A 43 -3.53 19.54 -0.26
C GLU A 43 -2.41 20.04 -1.16
N ASN A 44 -1.34 19.29 -1.28
CA ASN A 44 -0.18 19.64 -2.09
C ASN A 44 -0.27 19.08 -3.51
N ASN A 45 -1.43 18.52 -3.87
CA ASN A 45 -1.65 17.97 -5.19
C ASN A 45 -0.84 16.70 -5.44
N ASN A 46 -0.48 15.99 -4.38
CA ASN A 46 0.20 14.71 -4.48
C ASN A 46 -0.80 13.57 -4.34
N LEU A 47 -0.64 12.55 -5.17
CA LEU A 47 -1.50 11.38 -5.11
C LEU A 47 -1.38 10.71 -3.75
N LYS A 48 -2.52 10.46 -3.10
CA LYS A 48 -2.54 9.78 -1.80
C LYS A 48 -2.22 8.31 -1.98
N ILE A 49 -1.23 7.83 -1.24
CA ILE A 49 -0.81 6.43 -1.27
C ILE A 49 -1.03 5.84 0.11
N TYR A 50 -1.71 4.72 0.16
CA TYR A 50 -1.95 3.98 1.39
C TYR A 50 -1.01 2.79 1.45
N VAL A 51 -0.47 2.51 2.63
CA VAL A 51 0.47 1.42 2.81
C VAL A 51 -0.09 0.46 3.85
N TYR A 52 -0.34 -0.77 3.42
CA TYR A 52 -0.84 -1.83 4.28
C TYR A 52 0.02 -3.07 4.13
N TYR A 53 -0.14 -4.00 5.04
CA TYR A 53 0.61 -5.27 4.95
C TYR A 53 -0.25 -6.43 5.42
N ASN A 54 0.12 -7.62 5.00
CA ASN A 54 -0.45 -8.84 5.55
C ASN A 54 0.68 -9.88 5.67
N SER A 55 0.43 -10.93 6.45
CA SER A 55 1.40 -12.02 6.58
C SER A 55 0.97 -13.18 5.69
N SER A 56 1.87 -14.15 5.53
CA SER A 56 1.57 -15.32 4.71
C SER A 56 0.45 -16.18 5.32
N ASP A 57 0.25 -16.07 6.63
CA ASP A 57 -0.77 -16.84 7.33
C ASP A 57 -2.13 -16.18 7.36
N ASP A 58 -2.18 -14.88 7.05
CA ASP A 58 -3.38 -14.10 7.26
C ASP A 58 -3.54 -13.08 6.14
N GLU A 59 -4.64 -13.17 5.42
CA GLU A 59 -4.91 -12.27 4.30
C GLU A 59 -5.43 -10.91 4.72
N THR A 60 -5.71 -10.74 6.02
CA THR A 60 -6.21 -9.47 6.51
C THR A 60 -5.18 -8.37 6.37
N LEU A 61 -5.57 -7.28 5.71
CA LEU A 61 -4.69 -6.14 5.55
C LEU A 61 -4.68 -5.28 6.80
N LEU A 62 -3.48 -4.98 7.28
CA LEU A 62 -3.28 -4.15 8.46
C LEU A 62 -2.50 -2.91 8.08
N PRO A 63 -2.83 -1.76 8.66
CA PRO A 63 -2.09 -0.53 8.35
C PRO A 63 -0.68 -0.56 8.92
N VAL A 64 0.25 -0.01 8.16
CA VAL A 64 1.62 0.15 8.64
C VAL A 64 1.64 1.37 9.55
N GLU A 65 2.08 1.19 10.80
CA GLU A 65 2.09 2.26 11.79
C GLU A 65 3.50 2.60 12.29
N ASP A 66 4.47 1.73 12.02
CA ASP A 66 5.84 1.93 12.48
C ASP A 66 6.57 2.87 11.53
N GLU A 67 7.12 3.94 12.08
CA GLU A 67 7.84 4.95 11.30
C GLU A 67 9.05 4.37 10.58
N GLU A 68 9.75 3.44 11.21
CA GLU A 68 10.90 2.80 10.58
C GLU A 68 10.47 1.94 9.39
N GLU A 69 9.33 1.30 9.50
CA GLU A 69 8.79 0.54 8.38
C GLU A 69 8.40 1.46 7.23
N PHE A 70 7.79 2.58 7.54
CA PHE A 70 7.46 3.57 6.51
C PHE A 70 8.69 4.06 5.78
N ASN A 71 9.75 4.33 6.53
CA ASN A 71 10.99 4.81 5.91
C ASN A 71 11.60 3.75 4.99
N MET A 72 11.55 2.51 5.41
CA MET A 72 12.05 1.41 4.58
C MET A 72 11.22 1.27 3.30
N ILE A 73 9.91 1.31 3.45
CA ILE A 73 8.99 1.16 2.32
C ILE A 73 9.17 2.31 1.33
N ASN A 74 9.28 3.53 1.83
CA ASN A 74 9.49 4.69 0.98
C ASN A 74 10.80 4.58 0.21
N ARG A 75 11.84 4.07 0.85
CA ARG A 75 13.13 3.90 0.19
C ARG A 75 13.05 2.90 -0.95
N ILE A 76 12.35 1.80 -0.71
CA ILE A 76 12.17 0.78 -1.75
C ILE A 76 11.33 1.32 -2.90
N PHE A 77 10.27 2.04 -2.58
CA PHE A 77 9.39 2.62 -3.58
C PHE A 77 10.12 3.64 -4.43
N GLU A 78 10.98 4.45 -3.81
CA GLU A 78 11.76 5.45 -4.55
C GLU A 78 12.72 4.77 -5.51
N GLN A 79 13.32 3.67 -5.10
CA GLN A 79 14.19 2.90 -5.99
C GLN A 79 13.43 2.35 -7.18
N TYR A 80 12.23 1.86 -6.92
CA TYR A 80 11.37 1.32 -7.97
C TYR A 80 11.03 2.40 -8.99
N LYS A 81 10.65 3.58 -8.51
CA LYS A 81 10.31 4.69 -9.39
C LYS A 81 11.53 5.16 -10.19
N GLY A 82 12.68 5.13 -9.56
CA GLY A 82 13.91 5.59 -10.21
C GLY A 82 14.40 4.68 -11.32
N GLU A 83 13.93 3.45 -11.36
CA GLU A 83 14.36 2.51 -12.39
C GLU A 83 13.61 2.68 -13.70
N GLU A 84 12.61 3.49 -13.70
CA GLU A 84 11.91 3.80 -14.93
C GLU A 84 12.59 4.95 -15.67
#